data_6ebaebc57a696bed0072d55da3826add
#
_entry.id   6ebaebc57a696bed0072d55da3826add
#
_cell.length_a   1.000
_cell.length_b   1.000
_cell.length_c   1.000
_cell.angle_alpha   90.00
_cell.angle_beta   90.00
_cell.angle_gamma   90.00
#
_symmetry.space_group_name_H-M   'P 1'
#
loop_
_entity.id
_entity.type
_entity.pdbx_description
1 polymer ?
#
loop_
_entity_poly.entity_id
_entity_poly.type
_entity_poly.pdbx_seq_one_letter_code
_entity_poly.pdbx_strand_id
1 'polypeptide(L)'
;MVKGFMLNNQLTDFSFKSVDDNGNPIANAPAPGKRPRSSMAPSIVFNPDGQFLFTSGSPGGNSIIAYTAKTIVGMIDWGLTPQEAADLPNVIARARNGKGRVRMEAKGIKDEETNEIIRTGPAAEFGMNPEIVAELEAMGHNISKSKGEISGVHIIYRNADGSLTGAADKRREGSVGVVE
;
A
#
# COMPACT_ATOMS: atom_id res chain seq x y z
N MET A 1 -24.43 3.14 -7.56
CA MET A 1 -24.94 2.61 -6.28
C MET A 1 -26.16 1.75 -6.53
N VAL A 2 -26.24 0.59 -5.92
CA VAL A 2 -27.43 -0.26 -5.97
C VAL A 2 -27.99 -0.36 -4.55
N LYS A 3 -29.25 0.02 -4.35
CA LYS A 3 -29.91 0.03 -3.02
C LYS A 3 -29.08 0.72 -1.92
N GLY A 4 -28.38 1.81 -2.24
CA GLY A 4 -27.57 2.55 -1.28
C GLY A 4 -26.17 2.01 -0.99
N PHE A 5 -25.76 0.90 -1.61
CA PHE A 5 -24.43 0.32 -1.43
C PHE A 5 -23.48 0.66 -2.58
N MET A 6 -22.21 0.85 -2.24
CA MET A 6 -21.14 0.84 -3.23
C MET A 6 -20.85 -0.61 -3.62
N LEU A 7 -20.83 -0.88 -4.92
CA LEU A 7 -20.38 -2.19 -5.41
C LEU A 7 -18.85 -2.23 -5.44
N ASN A 8 -18.29 -3.43 -5.21
CA ASN A 8 -16.86 -3.66 -5.38
C ASN A 8 -16.47 -3.56 -6.87
N ASN A 9 -15.19 -3.38 -7.14
CA ASN A 9 -14.63 -3.28 -8.50
C ASN A 9 -13.74 -4.48 -8.86
N GLN A 10 -13.90 -5.62 -8.21
CA GLN A 10 -13.04 -6.80 -8.40
C GLN A 10 -13.07 -7.37 -9.82
N LEU A 11 -14.11 -7.09 -10.59
CA LEU A 11 -14.17 -7.50 -12.00
C LEU A 11 -12.98 -6.96 -12.81
N THR A 12 -12.51 -5.76 -12.48
CA THR A 12 -11.35 -5.14 -13.14
C THR A 12 -10.00 -5.76 -12.77
N ASP A 13 -9.98 -6.69 -11.81
CA ASP A 13 -8.78 -7.46 -11.46
C ASP A 13 -8.52 -8.60 -12.44
N PHE A 14 -9.47 -8.97 -13.29
CA PHE A 14 -9.21 -9.81 -14.44
C PHE A 14 -8.33 -9.12 -15.48
N SER A 15 -7.68 -9.89 -16.32
CA SER A 15 -6.98 -9.37 -17.50
C SER A 15 -7.98 -8.81 -18.49
N PHE A 16 -7.72 -7.62 -19.03
CA PHE A 16 -8.56 -7.00 -20.08
C PHE A 16 -8.42 -7.69 -21.46
N LYS A 17 -7.34 -8.47 -21.64
CA LYS A 17 -7.14 -9.34 -22.81
C LYS A 17 -7.34 -10.78 -22.39
N SER A 18 -7.98 -11.57 -23.24
CA SER A 18 -8.15 -13.01 -23.02
C SER A 18 -6.95 -13.84 -23.52
N VAL A 19 -6.16 -13.28 -24.44
CA VAL A 19 -4.96 -13.89 -25.00
C VAL A 19 -3.80 -12.92 -24.97
N ASP A 20 -2.57 -13.43 -24.94
CA ASP A 20 -1.34 -12.65 -25.06
C ASP A 20 -1.09 -12.26 -26.54
N ASP A 21 0.02 -11.56 -26.77
CA ASP A 21 0.37 -11.10 -28.12
C ASP A 21 0.80 -12.25 -29.06
N ASN A 22 1.00 -13.46 -28.54
CA ASN A 22 1.29 -14.68 -29.29
C ASN A 22 0.03 -15.58 -29.48
N GLY A 23 -1.14 -15.13 -29.00
CA GLY A 23 -2.40 -15.89 -29.09
C GLY A 23 -2.59 -16.92 -27.97
N ASN A 24 -1.71 -17.02 -26.98
CA ASN A 24 -1.88 -17.95 -25.86
C ASN A 24 -2.90 -17.43 -24.85
N PRO A 25 -3.71 -18.30 -24.24
CA PRO A 25 -4.66 -17.91 -23.21
C PRO A 25 -3.96 -17.28 -21.99
N ILE A 26 -4.47 -16.13 -21.55
CA ILE A 26 -3.99 -15.49 -20.34
C ILE A 26 -4.63 -16.14 -19.11
N ALA A 27 -3.81 -16.61 -18.17
CA ALA A 27 -4.26 -17.33 -16.98
C ALA A 27 -5.31 -16.56 -16.14
N ASN A 28 -5.25 -15.24 -16.12
CA ASN A 28 -6.20 -14.36 -15.40
C ASN A 28 -7.32 -13.80 -16.32
N ALA A 29 -7.55 -14.39 -17.49
CA ALA A 29 -8.69 -14.01 -18.31
C ALA A 29 -10.03 -14.38 -17.65
N PRO A 30 -11.11 -13.60 -17.85
CA PRO A 30 -12.41 -13.91 -17.29
C PRO A 30 -12.97 -15.20 -17.89
N ALA A 31 -13.62 -16.01 -17.08
CA ALA A 31 -14.31 -17.21 -17.49
C ALA A 31 -15.47 -17.51 -16.52
N PRO A 32 -16.50 -18.26 -16.93
CA PRO A 32 -17.61 -18.64 -16.04
C PRO A 32 -17.11 -19.35 -14.77
N GLY A 33 -17.62 -18.93 -13.61
CA GLY A 33 -17.27 -19.52 -12.32
C GLY A 33 -15.88 -19.19 -11.80
N LYS A 34 -15.10 -18.39 -12.51
CA LYS A 34 -13.73 -18.04 -12.15
C LYS A 34 -13.66 -16.78 -11.28
N ARG A 35 -12.73 -16.80 -10.33
CA ARG A 35 -12.36 -15.61 -9.55
C ARG A 35 -11.14 -14.93 -10.16
N PRO A 36 -11.06 -13.59 -10.16
CA PRO A 36 -9.85 -12.88 -10.56
C PRO A 36 -8.73 -13.11 -9.53
N ARG A 37 -7.50 -12.83 -9.94
CA ARG A 37 -6.43 -12.62 -8.96
C ARG A 37 -6.82 -11.47 -8.03
N SER A 38 -6.32 -11.49 -6.79
CA SER A 38 -6.49 -10.40 -5.84
C SER A 38 -5.16 -10.02 -5.22
N SER A 39 -4.97 -8.72 -4.98
CA SER A 39 -3.88 -8.18 -4.18
C SER A 39 -4.36 -7.74 -2.79
N MET A 40 -5.61 -7.99 -2.45
CA MET A 40 -6.12 -7.70 -1.11
C MET A 40 -5.35 -8.51 -0.07
N ALA A 41 -4.82 -7.82 0.94
CA ALA A 41 -3.99 -8.40 2.00
C ALA A 41 -4.42 -7.90 3.38
N PRO A 42 -5.72 -8.03 3.76
CA PRO A 42 -6.11 -7.75 5.13
C PRO A 42 -5.43 -8.75 6.05
N SER A 43 -4.79 -8.25 7.11
CA SER A 43 -3.98 -9.08 8.00
C SER A 43 -4.44 -8.93 9.44
N ILE A 44 -4.50 -10.05 10.15
CA ILE A 44 -4.71 -10.10 11.59
C ILE A 44 -3.49 -10.81 12.17
N VAL A 45 -2.84 -10.18 13.13
CA VAL A 45 -1.63 -10.68 13.78
C VAL A 45 -1.92 -11.04 15.21
N PHE A 46 -1.42 -12.19 15.62
CA PHE A 46 -1.50 -12.70 16.97
C PHE A 46 -0.10 -12.79 17.59
N ASN A 47 0.00 -12.60 18.88
CA ASN A 47 1.24 -12.84 19.61
C ASN A 47 1.52 -14.36 19.76
N PRO A 48 2.70 -14.78 20.25
CA PRO A 48 3.02 -16.19 20.44
C PRO A 48 2.04 -16.95 21.36
N ASP A 49 1.35 -16.25 22.25
CA ASP A 49 0.35 -16.83 23.15
C ASP A 49 -1.04 -16.97 22.48
N GLY A 50 -1.16 -16.62 21.20
CA GLY A 50 -2.40 -16.70 20.44
C GLY A 50 -3.38 -15.55 20.70
N GLN A 51 -2.97 -14.50 21.40
CA GLN A 51 -3.81 -13.33 21.65
C GLN A 51 -3.71 -12.35 20.46
N PHE A 52 -4.81 -11.69 20.14
CA PHE A 52 -4.84 -10.62 19.16
C PHE A 52 -3.81 -9.53 19.49
N LEU A 53 -2.98 -9.20 18.53
CA LEU A 53 -1.98 -8.15 18.65
C LEU A 53 -2.39 -6.91 17.84
N PHE A 54 -2.62 -7.07 16.54
CA PHE A 54 -3.13 -5.99 15.71
C PHE A 54 -3.77 -6.51 14.42
N THR A 55 -4.52 -5.63 13.77
CA THR A 55 -4.98 -5.81 12.39
C THR A 55 -4.48 -4.67 11.53
N SER A 56 -4.19 -4.96 10.25
CA SER A 56 -3.77 -3.96 9.27
C SER A 56 -4.35 -4.27 7.90
N GLY A 57 -4.67 -3.23 7.16
CA GLY A 57 -5.14 -3.34 5.78
C GLY A 57 -5.09 -1.99 5.08
N SER A 58 -5.06 -2.01 3.75
CA SER A 58 -4.98 -0.81 2.92
C SER A 58 -5.71 -1.02 1.61
N PRO A 59 -6.37 -0.01 1.04
CA PRO A 59 -6.65 0.04 -0.39
C PRO A 59 -5.35 0.31 -1.17
N GLY A 60 -5.36 0.19 -2.51
CA GLY A 60 -4.19 0.56 -3.32
C GLY A 60 -3.88 -0.39 -4.48
N GLY A 61 -4.82 -1.23 -4.89
CA GLY A 61 -4.67 -2.13 -6.03
C GLY A 61 -3.46 -3.05 -5.86
N ASN A 62 -2.62 -3.16 -6.87
CA ASN A 62 -1.44 -4.04 -6.85
C ASN A 62 -0.36 -3.67 -5.81
N SER A 63 -0.48 -2.52 -5.15
CA SER A 63 0.47 -2.06 -4.12
C SER A 63 0.04 -2.42 -2.70
N ILE A 64 -1.17 -2.93 -2.52
CA ILE A 64 -1.75 -3.25 -1.20
C ILE A 64 -0.81 -4.14 -0.37
N ILE A 65 -0.24 -5.17 -0.99
CA ILE A 65 0.67 -6.11 -0.32
C ILE A 65 1.87 -5.37 0.29
N ALA A 66 2.49 -4.45 -0.48
CA ALA A 66 3.63 -3.68 0.00
C ALA A 66 3.25 -2.71 1.11
N TYR A 67 2.08 -2.08 1.02
CA TYR A 67 1.58 -1.17 2.05
C TYR A 67 1.32 -1.90 3.37
N THR A 68 0.68 -3.06 3.31
CA THR A 68 0.43 -3.87 4.51
C THR A 68 1.75 -4.45 5.08
N ALA A 69 2.62 -4.98 4.21
CA ALA A 69 3.90 -5.56 4.65
C ALA A 69 4.77 -4.54 5.38
N LYS A 70 4.89 -3.29 4.88
CA LYS A 70 5.70 -2.26 5.56
C LYS A 70 5.21 -1.97 6.98
N THR A 71 3.89 -1.97 7.20
CA THR A 71 3.33 -1.70 8.54
C THR A 71 3.58 -2.86 9.49
N ILE A 72 3.49 -4.10 8.99
CA ILE A 72 3.79 -5.30 9.79
C ILE A 72 5.26 -5.29 10.22
N VAL A 73 6.19 -5.09 9.26
CA VAL A 73 7.63 -4.99 9.56
C VAL A 73 7.92 -3.81 10.49
N GLY A 74 7.31 -2.65 10.22
CA GLY A 74 7.49 -1.45 11.06
C GLY A 74 7.11 -1.70 12.52
N MET A 75 5.99 -2.35 12.78
CA MET A 75 5.54 -2.62 14.15
C MET A 75 6.26 -3.79 14.82
N ILE A 76 6.53 -4.88 14.08
CA ILE A 76 7.13 -6.10 14.67
C ILE A 76 8.64 -5.98 14.78
N ASP A 77 9.33 -5.62 13.68
CA ASP A 77 10.78 -5.68 13.61
C ASP A 77 11.45 -4.38 14.09
N TRP A 78 10.79 -3.23 13.86
CA TRP A 78 11.36 -1.92 14.19
C TRP A 78 10.73 -1.29 15.44
N GLY A 79 9.69 -1.91 16.02
CA GLY A 79 9.06 -1.45 17.25
C GLY A 79 8.33 -0.12 17.12
N LEU A 80 7.92 0.26 15.91
CA LEU A 80 7.20 1.50 15.67
C LEU A 80 5.78 1.44 16.23
N THR A 81 5.28 2.59 16.64
CA THR A 81 3.86 2.75 16.94
C THR A 81 3.01 2.54 15.69
N PRO A 82 1.71 2.22 15.81
CA PRO A 82 0.82 2.05 14.67
C PRO A 82 0.81 3.25 13.71
N GLN A 83 0.83 4.48 14.26
CA GLN A 83 0.82 5.68 13.43
C GLN A 83 2.16 5.89 12.70
N GLU A 84 3.30 5.71 13.37
CA GLU A 84 4.61 5.77 12.74
C GLU A 84 4.73 4.75 11.61
N ALA A 85 4.27 3.52 11.83
CA ALA A 85 4.27 2.47 10.80
C ALA A 85 3.36 2.82 9.60
N ALA A 86 2.21 3.45 9.83
CA ALA A 86 1.35 3.94 8.76
C ALA A 86 2.02 5.08 7.97
N ASP A 87 2.72 5.97 8.66
CA ASP A 87 3.37 7.17 8.10
C ASP A 87 4.69 6.86 7.36
N LEU A 88 5.28 5.66 7.50
CA LEU A 88 6.48 5.26 6.76
C LEU A 88 6.34 5.51 5.24
N PRO A 89 7.42 5.93 4.56
CA PRO A 89 7.43 6.03 3.11
C PRO A 89 7.06 4.70 2.44
N ASN A 90 6.35 4.77 1.34
CA ASN A 90 5.99 3.58 0.58
C ASN A 90 7.11 3.20 -0.39
N VAL A 91 7.57 1.96 -0.28
CA VAL A 91 8.58 1.35 -1.15
C VAL A 91 8.00 0.08 -1.76
N ILE A 92 7.97 0.01 -3.08
CA ILE A 92 7.28 -1.08 -3.79
C ILE A 92 8.24 -1.69 -4.82
N ALA A 93 8.66 -2.91 -4.56
CA ALA A 93 9.38 -3.70 -5.55
C ALA A 93 8.41 -4.14 -6.66
N ARG A 94 8.79 -3.89 -7.91
CA ARG A 94 8.03 -4.31 -9.09
C ARG A 94 8.96 -4.94 -10.12
N ALA A 95 8.45 -5.90 -10.87
CA ALA A 95 9.08 -6.40 -12.08
C ALA A 95 8.17 -6.11 -13.28
N ARG A 96 8.73 -5.55 -14.33
CA ARG A 96 8.03 -5.37 -15.61
C ARG A 96 8.96 -5.80 -16.73
N ASN A 97 8.48 -6.68 -17.60
CA ASN A 97 9.25 -7.22 -18.73
C ASN A 97 10.62 -7.80 -18.31
N GLY A 98 10.65 -8.58 -17.21
CA GLY A 98 11.88 -9.20 -16.70
C GLY A 98 12.88 -8.26 -16.04
N LYS A 99 12.58 -6.95 -15.96
CA LYS A 99 13.45 -5.97 -15.29
C LYS A 99 12.87 -5.59 -13.93
N GLY A 100 13.68 -5.79 -12.89
CA GLY A 100 13.36 -5.32 -11.55
C GLY A 100 13.34 -3.79 -11.49
N ARG A 101 12.37 -3.23 -10.76
CA ARG A 101 12.23 -1.81 -10.52
C ARG A 101 11.70 -1.58 -9.11
N VAL A 102 12.27 -0.62 -8.42
CA VAL A 102 11.78 -0.16 -7.12
C VAL A 102 11.05 1.16 -7.34
N ARG A 103 9.78 1.21 -7.00
CA ARG A 103 9.02 2.45 -6.95
C ARG A 103 9.06 2.97 -5.53
N MET A 104 9.54 4.18 -5.35
CA MET A 104 9.59 4.85 -4.06
C MET A 104 8.69 6.07 -4.05
N GLU A 105 8.04 6.30 -2.93
CA GLU A 105 7.31 7.53 -2.67
C GLU A 105 8.31 8.67 -2.52
N ALA A 106 8.25 9.65 -3.41
CA ALA A 106 9.13 10.81 -3.36
C ALA A 106 8.52 11.90 -2.48
N LYS A 107 9.36 12.54 -1.67
CA LYS A 107 8.99 13.70 -0.89
C LYS A 107 8.88 14.93 -1.81
N GLY A 108 7.81 15.71 -1.68
CA GLY A 108 7.66 16.99 -2.36
C GLY A 108 7.65 16.89 -3.89
N ILE A 109 6.77 16.07 -4.49
CA ILE A 109 6.69 15.92 -5.94
C ILE A 109 6.16 17.20 -6.58
N LYS A 110 6.94 17.73 -7.53
CA LYS A 110 6.50 18.80 -8.43
C LYS A 110 5.79 18.20 -9.64
N ASP A 111 4.74 18.86 -10.11
CA ASP A 111 4.16 18.63 -11.41
C ASP A 111 5.17 19.02 -12.49
N GLU A 112 5.41 18.15 -13.47
CA GLU A 112 6.42 18.40 -14.50
C GLU A 112 5.98 19.48 -15.49
N GLU A 113 4.67 19.70 -15.66
CA GLU A 113 4.12 20.70 -16.57
C GLU A 113 3.97 22.06 -15.89
N THR A 114 3.47 22.06 -14.65
CA THR A 114 3.18 23.30 -13.90
C THR A 114 4.29 23.73 -12.96
N ASN A 115 5.26 22.86 -12.69
CA ASN A 115 6.33 23.04 -11.68
C ASN A 115 5.79 23.30 -10.26
N GLU A 116 4.51 23.00 -10.01
CA GLU A 116 3.86 23.13 -8.71
C GLU A 116 4.03 21.85 -7.89
N ILE A 117 4.03 21.98 -6.58
CA ILE A 117 4.02 20.84 -5.66
C ILE A 117 2.60 20.27 -5.64
N ILE A 118 2.38 19.12 -6.27
CA ILE A 118 1.07 18.48 -6.39
C ILE A 118 0.54 17.99 -5.04
N ARG A 119 1.42 17.74 -4.08
CA ARG A 119 1.06 17.34 -2.73
C ARG A 119 1.08 18.55 -1.82
N THR A 120 -0.08 18.99 -1.43
CA THR A 120 -0.30 19.95 -0.34
C THR A 120 -0.76 19.22 0.93
N GLY A 121 -0.42 19.76 2.08
CA GLY A 121 -0.81 19.21 3.38
C GLY A 121 0.11 18.10 3.91
N PRO A 122 -0.32 17.34 4.93
CA PRO A 122 0.52 16.34 5.62
C PRO A 122 1.14 15.29 4.69
N ALA A 123 0.46 14.96 3.60
CA ALA A 123 0.97 13.99 2.62
C ALA A 123 2.22 14.45 1.86
N ALA A 124 2.52 15.75 1.83
CA ALA A 124 3.74 16.27 1.21
C ALA A 124 5.01 15.96 2.01
N GLU A 125 4.86 15.65 3.29
CA GLU A 125 5.97 15.31 4.20
C GLU A 125 6.38 13.85 4.12
N PHE A 126 5.53 12.99 3.55
CA PHE A 126 5.82 11.57 3.39
C PHE A 126 6.60 11.30 2.12
N GLY A 127 7.77 10.74 2.27
CA GLY A 127 8.59 10.35 1.14
C GLY A 127 9.99 9.97 1.58
N MET A 128 10.66 9.25 0.70
CA MET A 128 12.04 8.84 0.95
C MET A 128 12.98 10.04 0.88
N ASN A 129 13.93 10.10 1.82
CA ASN A 129 15.01 11.08 1.79
C ASN A 129 15.78 10.99 0.45
N PRO A 130 15.96 12.11 -0.28
CA PRO A 130 16.69 12.12 -1.55
C PRO A 130 18.10 11.55 -1.47
N GLU A 131 18.80 11.71 -0.36
CA GLU A 131 20.14 11.16 -0.13
C GLU A 131 20.10 9.61 -0.15
N ILE A 132 19.14 9.01 0.57
CA ILE A 132 18.94 7.54 0.57
C ILE A 132 18.61 7.04 -0.84
N VAL A 133 17.79 7.78 -1.58
CA VAL A 133 17.47 7.43 -2.98
C VAL A 133 18.73 7.42 -3.83
N ALA A 134 19.59 8.44 -3.70
CA ALA A 134 20.85 8.54 -4.44
C ALA A 134 21.83 7.40 -4.09
N GLU A 135 21.93 7.03 -2.81
CA GLU A 135 22.75 5.91 -2.37
C GLU A 135 22.25 4.58 -2.97
N LEU A 136 20.96 4.33 -2.96
CA LEU A 136 20.36 3.13 -3.54
C LEU A 136 20.55 3.07 -5.06
N GLU A 137 20.45 4.20 -5.76
CA GLU A 137 20.75 4.31 -7.19
C GLU A 137 22.24 4.00 -7.46
N ALA A 138 23.15 4.51 -6.63
CA ALA A 138 24.57 4.21 -6.72
C ALA A 138 24.89 2.73 -6.48
N MET A 139 24.10 2.03 -5.66
CA MET A 139 24.16 0.59 -5.46
C MET A 139 23.58 -0.23 -6.64
N GLY A 140 23.08 0.43 -7.68
CA GLY A 140 22.56 -0.20 -8.90
C GLY A 140 21.06 -0.49 -8.87
N HIS A 141 20.32 0.00 -7.90
CA HIS A 141 18.87 -0.13 -7.89
C HIS A 141 18.21 0.77 -8.94
N ASN A 142 17.34 0.19 -9.76
CA ASN A 142 16.52 0.96 -10.70
C ASN A 142 15.33 1.57 -9.97
N ILE A 143 15.45 2.84 -9.58
CA ILE A 143 14.44 3.53 -8.79
C ILE A 143 13.56 4.38 -9.69
N SER A 144 12.26 4.30 -9.47
CA SER A 144 11.29 5.23 -10.03
C SER A 144 10.59 6.00 -8.94
N LYS A 145 10.63 7.31 -9.04
CA LYS A 145 9.84 8.18 -8.19
C LYS A 145 8.37 8.08 -8.55
N SER A 146 7.52 7.89 -7.55
CA SER A 146 6.08 7.89 -7.72
C SER A 146 5.55 9.31 -7.57
N LYS A 147 4.59 9.70 -8.42
CA LYS A 147 3.84 10.97 -8.27
C LYS A 147 2.99 11.01 -6.98
N GLY A 148 3.13 10.05 -6.12
CA GLY A 148 2.44 9.85 -4.88
C GLY A 148 1.88 8.45 -4.77
N GLU A 149 1.92 7.93 -3.57
CA GLU A 149 1.25 6.68 -3.24
C GLU A 149 -0.15 6.99 -2.73
N ILE A 150 -1.04 6.07 -3.01
CA ILE A 150 -2.45 6.16 -2.62
C ILE A 150 -2.79 5.12 -1.56
N SER A 151 -1.82 4.80 -0.71
CA SER A 151 -2.09 3.95 0.46
C SER A 151 -3.13 4.61 1.36
N GLY A 152 -3.86 3.79 2.06
CA GLY A 152 -4.85 4.21 3.04
C GLY A 152 -4.88 3.17 4.13
N VAL A 153 -3.72 2.97 4.78
CA VAL A 153 -3.55 1.97 5.82
C VAL A 153 -4.41 2.33 7.03
N HIS A 154 -5.12 1.34 7.54
CA HIS A 154 -5.80 1.43 8.84
C HIS A 154 -5.30 0.30 9.72
N ILE A 155 -5.02 0.63 10.98
CA ILE A 155 -4.47 -0.29 11.98
C ILE A 155 -5.31 -0.17 13.24
N ILE A 156 -5.59 -1.32 13.88
CA ILE A 156 -6.05 -1.39 15.26
C ILE A 156 -5.05 -2.26 16.00
N TYR A 157 -4.45 -1.72 17.03
CA TYR A 157 -3.40 -2.36 17.83
C TYR A 157 -3.87 -2.51 19.27
N ARG A 158 -3.61 -3.68 19.88
CA ARG A 158 -3.90 -3.95 21.27
C ARG A 158 -2.68 -3.64 22.14
N ASN A 159 -2.83 -2.68 23.02
CA ASN A 159 -1.80 -2.31 23.98
C ASN A 159 -1.62 -3.37 25.09
N ALA A 160 -0.53 -3.28 25.85
CA ALA A 160 -0.23 -4.21 26.94
C ALA A 160 -1.29 -4.18 28.06
N ASP A 161 -1.92 -3.04 28.29
CA ASP A 161 -3.01 -2.89 29.27
C ASP A 161 -4.38 -3.39 28.75
N GLY A 162 -4.41 -3.88 27.49
CA GLY A 162 -5.61 -4.39 26.84
C GLY A 162 -6.43 -3.32 26.10
N SER A 163 -6.10 -2.06 26.22
CA SER A 163 -6.72 -0.98 25.44
C SER A 163 -6.38 -1.09 23.95
N LEU A 164 -7.14 -0.42 23.10
CA LEU A 164 -6.94 -0.41 21.67
C LEU A 164 -6.44 0.97 21.20
N THR A 165 -5.44 0.97 20.33
CA THR A 165 -4.96 2.15 19.63
C THR A 165 -5.27 2.01 18.14
N GLY A 166 -5.91 3.02 17.55
CA GLY A 166 -6.12 3.09 16.11
C GLY A 166 -5.09 3.96 15.42
N ALA A 167 -4.80 3.66 14.15
CA ALA A 167 -4.03 4.54 13.28
C ALA A 167 -4.63 4.58 11.87
N ALA A 168 -4.54 5.72 11.23
CA ALA A 168 -5.02 5.94 9.87
C ALA A 168 -3.94 6.64 9.03
N ASP A 169 -3.77 6.16 7.81
CA ASP A 169 -2.83 6.73 6.84
C ASP A 169 -3.32 8.11 6.38
N LYS A 170 -2.49 9.12 6.61
CA LYS A 170 -2.77 10.52 6.27
C LYS A 170 -2.74 10.81 4.77
N ARG A 171 -2.36 9.83 3.92
CA ARG A 171 -2.38 9.96 2.46
C ARG A 171 -3.80 9.89 1.89
N ARG A 172 -4.76 9.43 2.71
CA ARG A 172 -6.19 9.44 2.42
C ARG A 172 -6.97 10.00 3.60
N GLU A 173 -8.25 10.26 3.36
CA GLU A 173 -9.19 10.73 4.36
C GLU A 173 -9.60 9.58 5.30
N GLY A 174 -8.70 9.19 6.18
CA GLY A 174 -8.93 8.21 7.22
C GLY A 174 -9.00 8.89 8.59
N SER A 175 -9.85 8.37 9.47
CA SER A 175 -9.93 8.82 10.86
C SER A 175 -10.06 7.64 11.80
N VAL A 176 -9.68 7.86 13.06
CA VAL A 176 -9.87 6.93 14.16
C VAL A 176 -10.96 7.50 15.06
N GLY A 177 -12.01 6.72 15.27
CA GLY A 177 -13.06 7.02 16.24
C GLY A 177 -12.84 6.17 17.50
N VAL A 178 -13.13 6.76 18.65
CA VAL A 178 -13.18 6.05 19.94
C VAL A 178 -14.66 5.84 20.28
N VAL A 179 -15.01 4.61 20.65
CA VAL A 179 -16.33 4.28 21.19
C VAL A 179 -16.13 4.07 22.68
N GLU A 180 -16.83 4.85 23.50
CA GLU A 180 -16.91 4.74 24.96
C GLU A 180 -17.85 3.61 25.38
#